data_422fcbbdb71db870f0382af4d46ab993
#
_entry.id   422fcbbdb71db870f0382af4d46ab993
#
_cell.length_a   1.000
_cell.length_b   1.000
_cell.length_c   1.000
_cell.angle_alpha   90.00
_cell.angle_beta   90.00
_cell.angle_gamma   90.00
#
_symmetry.space_group_name_H-M   'P 1'
#
loop_
_entity.id
_entity.type
_entity.pdbx_description
1 polymer ?
#
loop_
_entity_poly.entity_id
_entity_poly.type
_entity_poly.pdbx_seq_one_letter_code
_entity_poly.pdbx_strand_id
1 'polypeptide(L)'
;MKFQALSPWGFAVIAIYLAGLALISIVSRRRAFIANDYLNATHSLPTWAAALSFLAYNCGSIEIIGMSAMASQYGVQALHFYWIGGIPGMVFFALVVLPLYIRSGARSLPEYLDRRFGPRVRLLNACISMVGTASLAGAALYAIAHVLHVVLGCNLLLGALASAMVVLAYVLLGGIRATIYTSIFQFFVVIAGLFPLLMATFPFRLTTFAQRPETWHLWQPLLLFAPHASLDRLGVVAGLGFVISFSYWCTDFVVVQRALTARGVEEARKVPILAGFGKLAIAFLIVLPGAAAPMLLHGAHAASHDETMPALLSLVYGPTLLGLGVAALLSGLMAGFAGNAAGFAAAWTQEIYRVRIRPDRPEQHYIRMGRWAVVMCFLLAGLAAYLAAQFRDLMEFLQLVLSLFYAPLLAAVLAGMFRKQARERDALAGILLGVMTGITLEACVRLGAIRFGSQMNANFYIAILSFSVSMLVASRVDSRTRQGSAAMVELPLEPMTVSSLRPTFTTGVLSVLLLAACLALNLVWW
;
A
#
# COMPACT_ATOMS: atom_id res chain seq x y z
N MET A 1 -27.77 9.20 14.50
CA MET A 1 -27.20 10.55 14.73
C MET A 1 -27.50 11.42 13.53
N LYS A 2 -27.96 12.66 13.71
CA LYS A 2 -27.90 13.64 12.64
C LYS A 2 -26.46 14.13 12.58
N PHE A 3 -25.69 13.70 11.58
CA PHE A 3 -24.37 14.24 11.33
C PHE A 3 -24.47 15.75 11.08
N GLN A 4 -23.51 16.53 11.57
CA GLN A 4 -23.50 17.98 11.37
C GLN A 4 -23.41 18.28 9.87
N ALA A 5 -24.34 19.07 9.36
CA ALA A 5 -24.27 19.54 7.99
C ALA A 5 -23.07 20.48 7.80
N LEU A 6 -22.39 20.35 6.65
CA LEU A 6 -21.31 21.26 6.27
C LEU A 6 -21.82 22.70 6.17
N SER A 7 -21.05 23.63 6.73
CA SER A 7 -21.29 25.07 6.53
C SER A 7 -20.89 25.49 5.11
N PRO A 8 -21.37 26.65 4.59
CA PRO A 8 -20.87 27.23 3.34
C PRO A 8 -19.34 27.37 3.31
N TRP A 9 -18.73 27.70 4.45
CA TRP A 9 -17.26 27.77 4.60
C TRP A 9 -16.59 26.40 4.51
N GLY A 10 -17.24 25.35 5.01
CA GLY A 10 -16.76 23.97 4.84
C GLY A 10 -16.73 23.54 3.37
N PHE A 11 -17.76 23.88 2.61
CA PHE A 11 -17.76 23.67 1.16
C PHE A 11 -16.70 24.50 0.43
N ALA A 12 -16.47 25.76 0.87
CA ALA A 12 -15.41 26.60 0.31
C ALA A 12 -14.02 25.99 0.51
N VAL A 13 -13.72 25.40 1.66
CA VAL A 13 -12.45 24.68 1.93
C VAL A 13 -12.27 23.51 0.95
N ILE A 14 -13.31 22.69 0.75
CA ILE A 14 -13.26 21.59 -0.21
C ILE A 14 -13.05 22.10 -1.64
N ALA A 15 -13.72 23.19 -2.02
CA ALA A 15 -13.57 23.80 -3.34
C ALA A 15 -12.15 24.36 -3.57
N ILE A 16 -11.55 25.01 -2.56
CA ILE A 16 -10.16 25.49 -2.58
C ILE A 16 -9.19 24.31 -2.76
N TYR A 17 -9.41 23.21 -2.03
CA TYR A 17 -8.62 21.99 -2.18
C TYR A 17 -8.67 21.46 -3.62
N LEU A 18 -9.87 21.30 -4.20
CA LEU A 18 -10.06 20.80 -5.56
C LEU A 18 -9.44 21.75 -6.60
N ALA A 19 -9.56 23.07 -6.41
CA ALA A 19 -8.94 24.07 -7.26
C ALA A 19 -7.40 23.99 -7.21
N GLY A 20 -6.81 23.80 -6.03
CA GLY A 20 -5.38 23.56 -5.85
C GLY A 20 -4.90 22.31 -6.58
N LEU A 21 -5.67 21.22 -6.51
CA LEU A 21 -5.39 19.97 -7.22
C LEU A 21 -5.41 20.16 -8.74
N ALA A 22 -6.42 20.87 -9.27
CA ALA A 22 -6.54 21.18 -10.68
C ALA A 22 -5.37 22.06 -11.16
N LEU A 23 -5.00 23.08 -10.40
CA LEU A 23 -3.88 23.98 -10.70
C LEU A 23 -2.55 23.20 -10.80
N ILE A 24 -2.23 22.36 -9.81
CA ILE A 24 -1.01 21.55 -9.81
C ILE A 24 -0.99 20.62 -11.03
N SER A 25 -2.13 20.01 -11.36
CA SER A 25 -2.24 19.10 -12.51
C SER A 25 -2.02 19.80 -13.84
N ILE A 26 -2.57 21.01 -14.00
CA ILE A 26 -2.40 21.84 -15.23
C ILE A 26 -0.95 22.29 -15.37
N VAL A 27 -0.32 22.75 -14.28
CA VAL A 27 1.08 23.19 -14.29
C VAL A 27 2.02 22.02 -14.59
N SER A 28 1.75 20.85 -14.01
CA SER A 28 2.54 19.64 -14.24
C SER A 28 2.44 19.13 -15.68
N ARG A 29 1.30 19.30 -16.33
CA ARG A 29 1.07 18.91 -17.74
C ARG A 29 2.05 19.57 -18.71
N ARG A 30 2.38 20.84 -18.49
CA ARG A 30 3.25 21.62 -19.40
C ARG A 30 4.68 21.06 -19.48
N ARG A 31 5.08 20.19 -18.55
CA ARG A 31 6.43 19.63 -18.45
C ARG A 31 6.52 18.14 -18.83
N ALA A 32 5.41 17.48 -19.16
CA ALA A 32 5.34 16.03 -19.43
C ALA A 32 5.21 15.75 -20.94
N PHE A 33 6.27 16.01 -21.72
CA PHE A 33 6.26 15.79 -23.17
C PHE A 33 6.84 14.45 -23.62
N ILE A 34 7.50 13.68 -22.73
CA ILE A 34 8.16 12.42 -23.04
C ILE A 34 7.41 11.27 -22.33
N ALA A 35 7.15 10.16 -23.03
CA ALA A 35 6.41 9.03 -22.42
C ALA A 35 7.14 8.44 -21.21
N ASN A 36 8.47 8.49 -21.17
CA ASN A 36 9.24 8.07 -20.02
C ASN A 36 8.94 8.91 -18.77
N ASP A 37 8.75 10.23 -18.91
CA ASP A 37 8.35 11.12 -17.83
C ASP A 37 6.88 10.96 -17.46
N TYR A 38 6.04 10.63 -18.44
CA TYR A 38 4.61 10.40 -18.22
C TYR A 38 4.33 9.09 -17.48
N LEU A 39 5.12 8.04 -17.77
CA LEU A 39 4.87 6.68 -17.25
C LEU A 39 5.85 6.20 -16.17
N ASN A 40 7.06 6.79 -16.04
CA ASN A 40 8.09 6.28 -15.12
C ASN A 40 8.72 7.31 -14.17
N ALA A 41 8.86 8.58 -14.55
CA ALA A 41 9.48 9.67 -13.76
C ALA A 41 10.80 9.28 -13.02
N THR A 42 11.62 8.37 -13.60
CA THR A 42 12.78 7.78 -12.95
C THR A 42 13.96 8.74 -12.79
N HIS A 43 14.67 8.67 -11.64
CA HIS A 43 15.94 9.35 -11.34
C HIS A 43 15.94 10.88 -11.46
N SER A 44 14.78 11.55 -11.27
CA SER A 44 14.63 12.99 -11.52
C SER A 44 14.42 13.83 -10.25
N LEU A 45 14.01 13.21 -9.14
CA LEU A 45 13.59 13.93 -7.93
C LEU A 45 14.69 14.02 -6.88
N PRO A 46 14.74 15.14 -6.12
CA PRO A 46 15.53 15.20 -4.90
C PRO A 46 14.95 14.25 -3.84
N THR A 47 15.80 13.72 -2.97
CA THR A 47 15.47 12.68 -1.98
C THR A 47 14.26 13.04 -1.12
N TRP A 48 14.17 14.28 -0.63
CA TRP A 48 13.05 14.72 0.22
C TRP A 48 11.70 14.68 -0.52
N ALA A 49 11.69 15.07 -1.80
CA ALA A 49 10.46 15.05 -2.60
C ALA A 49 10.05 13.62 -2.96
N ALA A 50 11.01 12.76 -3.25
CA ALA A 50 10.77 11.34 -3.46
C ALA A 50 10.23 10.68 -2.18
N ALA A 51 10.82 10.97 -1.00
CA ALA A 51 10.37 10.44 0.29
C ALA A 51 8.95 10.93 0.66
N LEU A 52 8.66 12.21 0.49
CA LEU A 52 7.31 12.75 0.70
C LEU A 52 6.30 12.16 -0.28
N SER A 53 6.66 12.00 -1.55
CA SER A 53 5.78 11.34 -2.53
C SER A 53 5.52 9.88 -2.19
N PHE A 54 6.55 9.16 -1.74
CA PHE A 54 6.46 7.78 -1.28
C PHE A 54 5.53 7.66 -0.07
N LEU A 55 5.71 8.51 0.94
CA LEU A 55 4.89 8.56 2.15
C LEU A 55 3.44 8.95 1.82
N ALA A 56 3.25 9.98 1.01
CA ALA A 56 1.94 10.49 0.62
C ALA A 56 1.08 9.45 -0.13
N TYR A 57 1.69 8.68 -1.03
CA TYR A 57 1.00 7.58 -1.70
C TYR A 57 0.51 6.52 -0.72
N ASN A 58 1.33 6.23 0.30
CA ASN A 58 0.99 5.25 1.33
C ASN A 58 0.04 5.79 2.40
N CYS A 59 -0.25 7.10 2.42
CA CYS A 59 -1.23 7.71 3.32
C CYS A 59 -2.63 7.77 2.66
N GLY A 60 -3.06 6.64 2.08
CA GLY A 60 -4.33 6.49 1.34
C GLY A 60 -5.42 5.76 2.12
N SER A 61 -6.21 4.97 1.40
CA SER A 61 -7.36 4.23 1.95
C SER A 61 -6.96 3.24 3.04
N ILE A 62 -5.85 2.53 2.87
CA ILE A 62 -5.31 1.59 3.86
C ILE A 62 -5.07 2.32 5.18
N GLU A 63 -4.38 3.45 5.14
CA GLU A 63 -4.02 4.18 6.35
C GLU A 63 -5.25 4.86 6.99
N ILE A 64 -5.98 5.68 6.21
CA ILE A 64 -6.98 6.57 6.81
C ILE A 64 -8.23 5.79 7.22
N ILE A 65 -8.77 4.96 6.34
CA ILE A 65 -10.00 4.21 6.61
C ILE A 65 -9.67 2.86 7.23
N GLY A 66 -8.81 2.06 6.60
CA GLY A 66 -8.48 0.72 7.06
C GLY A 66 -7.88 0.70 8.46
N MET A 67 -6.89 1.55 8.75
CA MET A 67 -6.24 1.57 10.06
C MET A 67 -7.11 2.18 11.15
N SER A 68 -7.99 3.15 10.85
CA SER A 68 -8.97 3.64 11.82
C SER A 68 -10.04 2.59 12.15
N ALA A 69 -10.48 1.83 11.16
CA ALA A 69 -11.37 0.68 11.33
C ALA A 69 -10.73 -0.39 12.22
N MET A 70 -9.47 -0.77 11.90
CA MET A 70 -8.69 -1.71 12.71
C MET A 70 -8.50 -1.23 14.16
N ALA A 71 -8.21 0.06 14.34
CA ALA A 71 -8.04 0.65 15.67
C ALA A 71 -9.35 0.66 16.47
N SER A 72 -10.49 0.85 15.83
CA SER A 72 -11.80 0.75 16.49
C SER A 72 -12.15 -0.66 16.94
N GLN A 73 -11.63 -1.69 16.23
CA GLN A 73 -11.86 -3.11 16.54
C GLN A 73 -10.84 -3.67 17.55
N TYR A 74 -9.55 -3.42 17.30
CA TYR A 74 -8.43 -4.06 17.99
C TYR A 74 -7.65 -3.09 18.90
N GLY A 75 -8.12 -1.85 19.05
CA GLY A 75 -7.44 -0.85 19.88
C GLY A 75 -6.03 -0.54 19.38
N VAL A 76 -5.08 -0.41 20.33
CA VAL A 76 -3.67 -0.10 20.02
C VAL A 76 -2.93 -1.23 19.28
N GLN A 77 -3.47 -2.45 19.25
CA GLN A 77 -2.88 -3.55 18.47
C GLN A 77 -2.79 -3.21 16.97
N ALA A 78 -3.63 -2.31 16.46
CA ALA A 78 -3.51 -1.78 15.11
C ALA A 78 -2.15 -1.12 14.82
N LEU A 79 -1.41 -0.66 15.85
CA LEU A 79 -0.05 -0.12 15.69
C LEU A 79 0.96 -1.17 15.19
N HIS A 80 0.68 -2.47 15.35
CA HIS A 80 1.52 -3.53 14.80
C HIS A 80 1.67 -3.43 13.28
N PHE A 81 0.65 -2.92 12.57
CA PHE A 81 0.72 -2.71 11.13
C PHE A 81 1.80 -1.69 10.72
N TYR A 82 2.20 -0.79 11.63
CA TYR A 82 3.28 0.18 11.41
C TYR A 82 4.63 -0.33 11.91
N TRP A 83 4.68 -0.76 13.18
CA TRP A 83 5.94 -1.01 13.89
C TRP A 83 6.52 -2.38 13.59
N ILE A 84 5.68 -3.35 13.26
CA ILE A 84 6.06 -4.70 12.85
C ILE A 84 5.78 -4.90 11.36
N GLY A 85 4.58 -4.53 10.92
CA GLY A 85 4.09 -4.74 9.56
C GLY A 85 4.50 -3.67 8.55
N GLY A 86 5.10 -2.56 8.92
CA GLY A 86 5.46 -1.49 7.98
C GLY A 86 6.95 -1.22 7.92
N ILE A 87 7.47 -0.66 8.99
CA ILE A 87 8.81 -0.08 9.04
C ILE A 87 9.94 -1.10 8.84
N PRO A 88 9.93 -2.31 9.45
CA PRO A 88 10.98 -3.30 9.17
C PRO A 88 11.03 -3.71 7.70
N GLY A 89 9.87 -3.87 7.05
CA GLY A 89 9.80 -4.14 5.60
C GLY A 89 10.36 -3.00 4.76
N MET A 90 10.10 -1.72 5.13
CA MET A 90 10.66 -0.54 4.46
C MET A 90 12.18 -0.49 4.58
N VAL A 91 12.74 -0.79 5.76
CA VAL A 91 14.18 -0.83 5.99
C VAL A 91 14.82 -1.97 5.19
N PHE A 92 14.22 -3.16 5.19
CA PHE A 92 14.70 -4.28 4.37
C PHE A 92 14.67 -3.94 2.87
N PHE A 93 13.58 -3.35 2.40
CA PHE A 93 13.48 -2.87 1.03
C PHE A 93 14.61 -1.89 0.69
N ALA A 94 14.85 -0.88 1.54
CA ALA A 94 15.88 0.12 1.36
C ALA A 94 17.30 -0.45 1.29
N LEU A 95 17.62 -1.37 2.21
CA LEU A 95 19.00 -1.83 2.39
C LEU A 95 19.35 -3.02 1.51
N VAL A 96 18.38 -3.88 1.19
CA VAL A 96 18.62 -5.15 0.50
C VAL A 96 18.05 -5.14 -0.92
N VAL A 97 16.77 -4.88 -1.07
CA VAL A 97 16.05 -5.10 -2.34
C VAL A 97 16.29 -3.98 -3.35
N LEU A 98 16.19 -2.73 -2.92
CA LEU A 98 16.30 -1.57 -3.80
C LEU A 98 17.68 -1.42 -4.45
N PRO A 99 18.82 -1.62 -3.74
CA PRO A 99 20.13 -1.63 -4.36
C PRO A 99 20.27 -2.70 -5.46
N LEU A 100 19.65 -3.85 -5.24
CA LEU A 100 19.67 -4.93 -6.22
C LEU A 100 18.92 -4.53 -7.51
N TYR A 101 17.74 -3.94 -7.38
CA TYR A 101 16.97 -3.47 -8.53
C TYR A 101 17.75 -2.42 -9.33
N ILE A 102 18.34 -1.43 -8.67
CA ILE A 102 19.09 -0.36 -9.34
C ILE A 102 20.35 -0.92 -10.02
N ARG A 103 21.11 -1.79 -9.36
CA ARG A 103 22.34 -2.39 -9.93
C ARG A 103 22.06 -3.33 -11.10
N SER A 104 20.91 -4.02 -11.08
CA SER A 104 20.50 -4.81 -12.23
C SER A 104 20.17 -3.96 -13.45
N GLY A 105 20.14 -2.62 -13.32
CA GLY A 105 19.71 -1.68 -14.35
C GLY A 105 18.22 -1.80 -14.69
N ALA A 106 17.44 -2.53 -13.88
CA ALA A 106 16.01 -2.66 -14.09
C ALA A 106 15.29 -1.37 -13.67
N ARG A 107 14.30 -0.97 -14.46
CA ARG A 107 13.46 0.22 -14.21
C ARG A 107 12.20 -0.11 -13.43
N SER A 108 11.90 -1.40 -13.30
CA SER A 108 10.71 -1.92 -12.63
C SER A 108 10.97 -3.32 -12.08
N LEU A 109 10.11 -3.78 -11.15
CA LEU A 109 10.18 -5.15 -10.66
C LEU A 109 9.94 -6.20 -11.76
N PRO A 110 8.94 -6.06 -12.66
CA PRO A 110 8.79 -7.00 -13.78
C PRO A 110 10.04 -7.10 -14.66
N GLU A 111 10.72 -5.98 -14.95
CA GLU A 111 11.97 -5.98 -15.72
C GLU A 111 13.10 -6.69 -14.97
N TYR A 112 13.22 -6.50 -13.64
CA TYR A 112 14.18 -7.26 -12.83
C TYR A 112 13.93 -8.77 -12.91
N LEU A 113 12.68 -9.19 -12.79
CA LEU A 113 12.30 -10.61 -12.87
C LEU A 113 12.50 -11.19 -14.27
N ASP A 114 12.33 -10.37 -15.33
CA ASP A 114 12.67 -10.75 -16.70
C ASP A 114 14.15 -11.10 -16.85
N ARG A 115 15.00 -10.19 -16.40
CA ARG A 115 16.46 -10.39 -16.44
C ARG A 115 16.92 -11.57 -15.59
N ARG A 116 16.20 -11.85 -14.51
CA ARG A 116 16.58 -12.90 -13.57
C ARG A 116 16.04 -14.27 -13.92
N PHE A 117 14.81 -14.36 -14.39
CA PHE A 117 14.12 -15.61 -14.66
C PHE A 117 13.70 -15.76 -16.11
N GLY A 118 13.25 -14.69 -16.74
CA GLY A 118 12.80 -14.69 -18.12
C GLY A 118 11.41 -14.06 -18.32
N PRO A 119 10.99 -13.99 -19.61
CA PRO A 119 9.86 -13.17 -20.04
C PRO A 119 8.48 -13.66 -19.57
N ARG A 120 8.33 -14.93 -19.16
CA ARG A 120 7.06 -15.45 -18.65
C ARG A 120 6.82 -14.97 -17.22
N VAL A 121 7.87 -14.96 -16.38
CA VAL A 121 7.79 -14.44 -15.01
C VAL A 121 7.52 -12.94 -15.04
N ARG A 122 8.13 -12.18 -15.96
CA ARG A 122 7.81 -10.77 -16.19
C ARG A 122 6.33 -10.55 -16.46
N LEU A 123 5.76 -11.32 -17.39
CA LEU A 123 4.35 -11.22 -17.75
C LEU A 123 3.44 -11.52 -16.56
N LEU A 124 3.70 -12.62 -15.84
CA LEU A 124 2.92 -12.99 -14.67
C LEU A 124 2.98 -11.91 -13.58
N ASN A 125 4.18 -11.37 -13.32
CA ASN A 125 4.33 -10.27 -12.36
C ASN A 125 3.59 -9.00 -12.81
N ALA A 126 3.65 -8.63 -14.09
CA ALA A 126 2.91 -7.50 -14.62
C ALA A 126 1.39 -7.68 -14.45
N CYS A 127 0.86 -8.88 -14.70
CA CYS A 127 -0.55 -9.21 -14.47
C CYS A 127 -0.92 -9.10 -12.97
N ILE A 128 -0.09 -9.64 -12.07
CA ILE A 128 -0.28 -9.53 -10.61
C ILE A 128 -0.25 -8.05 -10.19
N SER A 129 0.69 -7.26 -10.70
CA SER A 129 0.77 -5.82 -10.42
C SER A 129 -0.48 -5.08 -10.88
N MET A 130 -1.04 -5.44 -12.02
CA MET A 130 -2.30 -4.86 -12.53
C MET A 130 -3.49 -5.23 -11.65
N VAL A 131 -3.60 -6.49 -11.23
CA VAL A 131 -4.65 -6.93 -10.29
C VAL A 131 -4.51 -6.20 -8.95
N GLY A 132 -3.30 -6.13 -8.40
CA GLY A 132 -3.02 -5.44 -7.15
C GLY A 132 -3.36 -3.95 -7.21
N THR A 133 -2.86 -3.22 -8.22
CA THR A 133 -3.15 -1.78 -8.37
C THR A 133 -4.64 -1.51 -8.64
N ALA A 134 -5.33 -2.34 -9.41
CA ALA A 134 -6.78 -2.22 -9.61
C ALA A 134 -7.56 -2.48 -8.31
N SER A 135 -7.16 -3.47 -7.52
CA SER A 135 -7.77 -3.76 -6.21
C SER A 135 -7.56 -2.63 -5.21
N LEU A 136 -6.34 -2.08 -5.12
CA LEU A 136 -6.03 -0.94 -4.26
C LEU A 136 -6.75 0.34 -4.72
N ALA A 137 -6.89 0.54 -6.03
CA ALA A 137 -7.70 1.63 -6.59
C ALA A 137 -9.19 1.46 -6.25
N GLY A 138 -9.71 0.24 -6.35
CA GLY A 138 -11.09 -0.08 -5.98
C GLY A 138 -11.38 0.13 -4.49
N ALA A 139 -10.45 -0.27 -3.63
CA ALA A 139 -10.50 -0.01 -2.20
C ALA A 139 -10.58 1.50 -1.90
N ALA A 140 -9.78 2.31 -2.61
CA ALA A 140 -9.83 3.77 -2.48
C ALA A 140 -11.18 4.34 -2.96
N LEU A 141 -11.72 3.83 -4.06
CA LEU A 141 -13.01 4.23 -4.60
C LEU A 141 -14.16 3.90 -3.64
N TYR A 142 -14.16 2.70 -3.07
CA TYR A 142 -15.09 2.27 -2.02
C TYR A 142 -15.03 3.22 -0.81
N ALA A 143 -13.82 3.48 -0.31
CA ALA A 143 -13.61 4.36 0.83
C ALA A 143 -14.09 5.80 0.58
N ILE A 144 -13.83 6.36 -0.62
CA ILE A 144 -14.31 7.70 -0.98
C ILE A 144 -15.86 7.72 -1.01
N ALA A 145 -16.49 6.70 -1.58
CA ALA A 145 -17.94 6.60 -1.63
C ALA A 145 -18.55 6.60 -0.22
N HIS A 146 -17.98 5.85 0.72
CA HIS A 146 -18.41 5.82 2.13
C HIS A 146 -18.22 7.18 2.82
N VAL A 147 -17.10 7.86 2.63
CA VAL A 147 -16.88 9.21 3.17
C VAL A 147 -17.96 10.19 2.69
N LEU A 148 -18.24 10.19 1.38
CA LEU A 148 -19.26 11.07 0.82
C LEU A 148 -20.69 10.69 1.28
N HIS A 149 -20.94 9.39 1.44
CA HIS A 149 -22.23 8.90 1.98
C HIS A 149 -22.44 9.40 3.42
N VAL A 150 -21.48 9.18 4.30
CA VAL A 150 -21.58 9.53 5.73
C VAL A 150 -21.67 11.04 5.93
N VAL A 151 -20.85 11.82 5.21
CA VAL A 151 -20.74 13.27 5.45
C VAL A 151 -21.74 14.09 4.66
N LEU A 152 -22.02 13.72 3.41
CA LEU A 152 -22.91 14.48 2.50
C LEU A 152 -24.27 13.83 2.30
N GLY A 153 -24.51 12.62 2.83
CA GLY A 153 -25.74 11.86 2.57
C GLY A 153 -25.91 11.42 1.11
N CYS A 154 -24.85 11.44 0.32
CA CYS A 154 -24.89 11.06 -1.09
C CYS A 154 -25.14 9.56 -1.25
N ASN A 155 -25.82 9.16 -2.34
CA ASN A 155 -25.86 7.76 -2.72
C ASN A 155 -24.44 7.25 -3.00
N LEU A 156 -24.10 6.04 -2.49
CA LEU A 156 -22.77 5.45 -2.63
C LEU A 156 -22.27 5.40 -4.08
N LEU A 157 -23.14 5.00 -5.01
CA LEU A 157 -22.78 4.91 -6.43
C LEU A 157 -22.50 6.30 -7.03
N LEU A 158 -23.32 7.31 -6.71
CA LEU A 158 -23.13 8.67 -7.20
C LEU A 158 -21.83 9.28 -6.62
N GLY A 159 -21.57 9.05 -5.33
CA GLY A 159 -20.31 9.46 -4.69
C GLY A 159 -19.09 8.81 -5.33
N ALA A 160 -19.14 7.51 -5.60
CA ALA A 160 -18.08 6.79 -6.30
C ALA A 160 -17.86 7.34 -7.72
N LEU A 161 -18.91 7.50 -8.51
CA LEU A 161 -18.80 8.01 -9.89
C LEU A 161 -18.26 9.44 -9.94
N ALA A 162 -18.76 10.35 -9.10
CA ALA A 162 -18.29 11.73 -9.05
C ALA A 162 -16.80 11.80 -8.70
N SER A 163 -16.38 11.05 -7.68
CA SER A 163 -14.98 11.00 -7.27
C SER A 163 -14.09 10.37 -8.34
N ALA A 164 -14.55 9.29 -8.95
CA ALA A 164 -13.86 8.64 -10.05
C ALA A 164 -13.62 9.62 -11.21
N MET A 165 -14.62 10.39 -11.59
CA MET A 165 -14.50 11.39 -12.66
C MET A 165 -13.49 12.50 -12.33
N VAL A 166 -13.45 12.99 -11.10
CA VAL A 166 -12.48 13.99 -10.66
C VAL A 166 -11.06 13.42 -10.74
N VAL A 167 -10.83 12.20 -10.21
CA VAL A 167 -9.52 11.55 -10.25
C VAL A 167 -9.10 11.25 -11.68
N LEU A 168 -10.02 10.72 -12.50
CA LEU A 168 -9.78 10.44 -13.91
C LEU A 168 -9.30 11.71 -14.65
N ALA A 169 -9.98 12.83 -14.42
CA ALA A 169 -9.65 14.08 -15.10
C ALA A 169 -8.19 14.51 -14.84
N TYR A 170 -7.74 14.54 -13.59
CA TYR A 170 -6.38 15.02 -13.33
C TYR A 170 -5.28 13.97 -13.64
N VAL A 171 -5.57 12.67 -13.53
CA VAL A 171 -4.62 11.61 -13.91
C VAL A 171 -4.42 11.57 -15.43
N LEU A 172 -5.50 11.67 -16.21
CA LEU A 172 -5.40 11.73 -17.68
C LEU A 172 -4.62 12.95 -18.17
N LEU A 173 -4.71 14.07 -17.46
CA LEU A 173 -4.02 15.31 -17.83
C LEU A 173 -2.51 15.25 -17.58
N GLY A 174 -2.07 14.67 -16.47
CA GLY A 174 -0.70 14.84 -15.99
C GLY A 174 0.15 13.59 -15.84
N GLY A 175 -0.42 12.38 -15.93
CA GLY A 175 0.31 11.11 -15.75
C GLY A 175 0.95 10.96 -14.36
N ILE A 176 1.95 10.08 -14.24
CA ILE A 176 2.64 9.80 -12.96
C ILE A 176 3.29 11.05 -12.37
N ARG A 177 3.89 11.90 -13.17
CA ARG A 177 4.55 13.12 -12.66
C ARG A 177 3.57 14.05 -11.94
N ALA A 178 2.37 14.24 -12.47
CA ALA A 178 1.34 15.01 -11.78
C ALA A 178 0.89 14.33 -10.50
N THR A 179 0.74 12.98 -10.49
CA THR A 179 0.35 12.26 -9.29
C THR A 179 1.38 12.38 -8.16
N ILE A 180 2.66 12.54 -8.47
CA ILE A 180 3.71 12.79 -7.48
C ILE A 180 3.49 14.14 -6.78
N TYR A 181 3.37 15.22 -7.54
CA TYR A 181 3.20 16.56 -6.96
C TYR A 181 1.85 16.76 -6.29
N THR A 182 0.77 16.24 -6.88
CA THR A 182 -0.54 16.25 -6.23
C THR A 182 -0.55 15.47 -4.94
N SER A 183 0.11 14.29 -4.88
CA SER A 183 0.21 13.50 -3.65
C SER A 183 0.94 14.26 -2.53
N ILE A 184 2.02 14.98 -2.84
CA ILE A 184 2.73 15.80 -1.83
C ILE A 184 1.80 16.90 -1.28
N PHE A 185 1.08 17.61 -2.14
CA PHE A 185 0.09 18.61 -1.70
C PHE A 185 -1.00 17.97 -0.83
N GLN A 186 -1.55 16.86 -1.30
CA GLN A 186 -2.59 16.09 -0.60
C GLN A 186 -2.14 15.60 0.77
N PHE A 187 -0.88 15.20 0.91
CA PHE A 187 -0.30 14.80 2.19
C PHE A 187 -0.37 15.92 3.24
N PHE A 188 -0.01 17.14 2.87
CA PHE A 188 -0.11 18.28 3.79
C PHE A 188 -1.56 18.61 4.16
N VAL A 189 -2.51 18.43 3.24
CA VAL A 189 -3.94 18.59 3.54
C VAL A 189 -4.41 17.50 4.52
N VAL A 190 -3.95 16.26 4.37
CA VAL A 190 -4.24 15.16 5.32
C VAL A 190 -3.75 15.51 6.72
N ILE A 191 -2.49 15.95 6.84
CA ILE A 191 -1.93 16.33 8.14
C ILE A 191 -2.73 17.50 8.75
N ALA A 192 -2.97 18.57 7.98
CA ALA A 192 -3.71 19.73 8.46
C ALA A 192 -5.13 19.38 8.92
N GLY A 193 -5.80 18.46 8.22
CA GLY A 193 -7.18 18.10 8.53
C GLY A 193 -7.34 17.05 9.64
N LEU A 194 -6.36 16.16 9.84
CA LEU A 194 -6.44 15.12 10.87
C LEU A 194 -5.71 15.49 12.18
N PHE A 195 -4.75 16.41 12.14
CA PHE A 195 -4.03 16.84 13.35
C PHE A 195 -4.93 17.43 14.44
N PRO A 196 -5.91 18.31 14.14
CA PRO A 196 -6.85 18.79 15.15
C PRO A 196 -7.68 17.66 15.78
N LEU A 197 -8.04 16.61 15.00
CA LEU A 197 -8.74 15.44 15.54
C LEU A 197 -7.88 14.70 16.56
N LEU A 198 -6.60 14.51 16.27
CA LEU A 198 -5.64 13.93 17.19
C LEU A 198 -5.58 14.74 18.49
N MET A 199 -5.48 16.06 18.40
CA MET A 199 -5.43 16.94 19.58
C MET A 199 -6.72 16.91 20.40
N ALA A 200 -7.88 16.90 19.74
CA ALA A 200 -9.18 16.83 20.41
C ALA A 200 -9.42 15.49 21.10
N THR A 201 -8.90 14.39 20.55
CA THR A 201 -9.04 13.04 21.13
C THR A 201 -7.95 12.73 22.18
N PHE A 202 -6.89 13.53 22.28
CA PHE A 202 -5.77 13.29 23.18
C PHE A 202 -6.14 13.28 24.69
N PRO A 203 -6.98 14.17 25.22
CA PRO A 203 -7.34 14.20 26.64
C PRO A 203 -8.11 12.95 27.09
N PHE A 204 -8.93 12.37 26.22
CA PHE A 204 -9.73 11.18 26.52
C PHE A 204 -8.89 9.92 26.74
N ARG A 205 -7.61 9.92 26.40
CA ARG A 205 -6.73 8.76 26.46
C ARG A 205 -6.38 8.33 27.87
N LEU A 206 -6.08 9.28 28.76
CA LEU A 206 -5.55 8.96 30.09
C LEU A 206 -6.61 8.33 30.99
N THR A 207 -7.86 8.79 30.91
CA THR A 207 -8.97 8.25 31.70
C THR A 207 -9.64 7.03 31.06
N THR A 208 -9.66 6.99 29.75
CA THR A 208 -10.39 6.02 28.92
C THR A 208 -9.68 4.69 28.81
N PHE A 209 -8.36 4.71 28.66
CA PHE A 209 -7.56 3.48 28.58
C PHE A 209 -7.42 2.78 29.93
N ALA A 210 -7.49 3.52 31.03
CA ALA A 210 -7.56 2.92 32.37
C ALA A 210 -8.83 2.07 32.57
N GLN A 211 -9.90 2.29 31.79
CA GLN A 211 -11.17 1.57 31.89
C GLN A 211 -11.24 0.29 31.01
N ARG A 212 -10.34 0.15 30.03
CA ARG A 212 -10.27 -1.04 29.14
C ARG A 212 -8.82 -1.45 28.92
N PRO A 213 -8.19 -2.10 29.90
CA PRO A 213 -6.78 -2.52 29.82
C PRO A 213 -6.51 -3.47 28.64
N GLU A 214 -7.47 -4.27 28.23
CA GLU A 214 -7.35 -5.20 27.10
C GLU A 214 -7.12 -4.51 25.72
N THR A 215 -7.58 -3.28 25.53
CA THR A 215 -7.38 -2.52 24.28
C THR A 215 -6.11 -1.68 24.29
N TRP A 216 -5.42 -1.63 25.45
CA TRP A 216 -4.21 -0.83 25.65
C TRP A 216 -2.91 -1.58 25.48
N HIS A 217 -2.92 -2.92 25.58
CA HIS A 217 -1.74 -3.75 25.40
C HIS A 217 -1.57 -4.13 23.93
N LEU A 218 -0.35 -3.96 23.39
CA LEU A 218 -0.01 -4.41 22.04
C LEU A 218 -0.05 -5.93 21.93
N TRP A 219 0.45 -6.62 22.93
CA TRP A 219 0.62 -8.06 22.91
C TRP A 219 -0.38 -8.75 23.82
N GLN A 220 -1.23 -9.57 23.23
CA GLN A 220 -2.09 -10.50 23.97
C GLN A 220 -1.34 -11.76 24.40
N PRO A 221 -1.79 -12.50 25.42
CA PRO A 221 -1.24 -13.79 25.74
C PRO A 221 -1.17 -14.74 24.54
N LEU A 222 -0.19 -15.66 24.56
CA LEU A 222 0.05 -16.59 23.45
C LEU A 222 -1.09 -17.62 23.36
N LEU A 223 -2.17 -17.28 22.67
CA LEU A 223 -3.25 -18.18 22.33
C LEU A 223 -3.27 -18.30 20.81
N LEU A 224 -2.87 -19.47 20.29
CA LEU A 224 -2.88 -19.77 18.85
C LEU A 224 -4.27 -19.63 18.22
N PHE A 225 -5.32 -19.73 19.02
CA PHE A 225 -6.72 -19.59 18.63
C PHE A 225 -7.46 -18.68 19.62
N ALA A 226 -7.00 -17.44 19.78
CA ALA A 226 -7.65 -16.49 20.66
C ALA A 226 -9.11 -16.26 20.23
N PRO A 227 -10.08 -16.37 21.14
CA PRO A 227 -11.47 -16.10 20.82
C PRO A 227 -11.67 -14.60 20.54
N HIS A 228 -12.32 -14.33 19.43
CA HIS A 228 -13.03 -13.10 19.05
C HIS A 228 -12.47 -11.75 19.56
N ALA A 229 -11.60 -11.08 18.87
CA ALA A 229 -11.17 -9.69 19.01
C ALA A 229 -9.67 -9.44 19.34
N SER A 230 -8.79 -10.41 19.17
CA SER A 230 -7.35 -10.16 19.28
C SER A 230 -6.59 -10.65 18.04
N LEU A 231 -5.51 -9.94 17.71
CA LEU A 231 -4.58 -10.37 16.69
C LEU A 231 -3.63 -11.41 17.27
N ASP A 232 -3.54 -12.57 16.63
CA ASP A 232 -2.67 -13.66 17.05
C ASP A 232 -1.18 -13.30 16.87
N ARG A 233 -0.34 -13.60 17.87
CA ARG A 233 1.08 -13.24 17.87
C ARG A 233 1.86 -13.83 16.70
N LEU A 234 1.65 -15.10 16.38
CA LEU A 234 2.33 -15.75 15.26
C LEU A 234 1.89 -15.12 13.93
N GLY A 235 0.58 -14.91 13.78
CA GLY A 235 0.02 -14.21 12.62
C GLY A 235 0.60 -12.81 12.47
N VAL A 236 0.70 -12.04 13.56
CA VAL A 236 1.28 -10.68 13.54
C VAL A 236 2.77 -10.72 13.18
N VAL A 237 3.57 -11.58 13.79
CA VAL A 237 5.03 -11.58 13.55
C VAL A 237 5.38 -12.18 12.20
N ALA A 238 4.89 -13.39 11.91
CA ALA A 238 5.25 -14.11 10.69
C ALA A 238 4.38 -13.69 9.50
N GLY A 239 3.05 -13.58 9.68
CA GLY A 239 2.12 -13.25 8.60
C GLY A 239 2.18 -11.77 8.24
N LEU A 240 1.81 -10.90 9.16
CA LEU A 240 1.82 -9.45 8.92
C LEU A 240 3.25 -8.92 8.82
N GLY A 241 4.08 -9.17 9.84
CA GLY A 241 5.40 -8.56 10.00
C GLY A 241 6.40 -8.98 8.94
N PHE A 242 6.46 -10.27 8.62
CA PHE A 242 7.42 -10.77 7.64
C PHE A 242 6.77 -10.90 6.26
N VAL A 243 5.74 -11.75 6.10
CA VAL A 243 5.26 -12.08 4.75
C VAL A 243 4.56 -10.90 4.09
N ILE A 244 3.48 -10.38 4.67
CA ILE A 244 2.64 -9.36 4.04
C ILE A 244 3.39 -8.04 3.90
N SER A 245 4.08 -7.61 4.97
CA SER A 245 4.84 -6.37 4.96
C SER A 245 5.96 -6.38 3.92
N PHE A 246 6.82 -7.38 3.99
CA PHE A 246 7.95 -7.46 3.05
C PHE A 246 7.45 -7.65 1.62
N SER A 247 6.36 -8.41 1.41
CA SER A 247 5.79 -8.55 0.07
C SER A 247 5.31 -7.20 -0.48
N TYR A 248 4.55 -6.44 0.30
CA TYR A 248 4.06 -5.13 -0.14
C TYR A 248 5.22 -4.17 -0.45
N TRP A 249 6.13 -3.96 0.52
CA TRP A 249 7.22 -2.99 0.33
C TRP A 249 8.20 -3.38 -0.76
N CYS A 250 8.46 -4.68 -0.95
CA CYS A 250 9.46 -5.14 -1.92
C CYS A 250 8.90 -5.41 -3.31
N THR A 251 7.59 -5.65 -3.44
CA THR A 251 7.02 -6.12 -4.72
C THR A 251 5.88 -5.27 -5.26
N ASP A 252 5.32 -4.33 -4.49
CA ASP A 252 4.32 -3.42 -5.03
C ASP A 252 4.91 -2.52 -6.11
N PHE A 253 4.27 -2.52 -7.27
CA PHE A 253 4.78 -1.84 -8.46
C PHE A 253 4.94 -0.34 -8.24
N VAL A 254 3.97 0.32 -7.60
CA VAL A 254 3.97 1.78 -7.39
C VAL A 254 4.97 2.18 -6.31
N VAL A 255 5.06 1.40 -5.23
CA VAL A 255 6.02 1.61 -4.14
C VAL A 255 7.45 1.54 -4.68
N VAL A 256 7.78 0.48 -5.41
CA VAL A 256 9.12 0.32 -6.02
C VAL A 256 9.40 1.47 -7.00
N GLN A 257 8.43 1.80 -7.86
CA GLN A 257 8.59 2.87 -8.84
C GLN A 257 8.84 4.23 -8.18
N ARG A 258 8.14 4.56 -7.07
CA ARG A 258 8.35 5.82 -6.35
C ARG A 258 9.72 5.88 -5.67
N ALA A 259 10.23 4.79 -5.13
CA ALA A 259 11.59 4.76 -4.58
C ALA A 259 12.66 4.98 -5.67
N LEU A 260 12.43 4.44 -6.87
CA LEU A 260 13.33 4.61 -8.03
C LEU A 260 13.30 6.03 -8.65
N THR A 261 12.45 6.93 -8.20
CA THR A 261 12.45 8.33 -8.69
C THR A 261 13.63 9.16 -8.18
N ALA A 262 14.29 8.77 -7.10
CA ALA A 262 15.45 9.47 -6.53
C ALA A 262 16.71 9.30 -7.36
N ARG A 263 17.63 10.25 -7.23
CA ARG A 263 18.88 10.32 -8.02
C ARG A 263 19.95 9.39 -7.45
N GLY A 264 20.09 8.20 -8.02
CA GLY A 264 21.16 7.26 -7.62
C GLY A 264 20.80 6.33 -6.45
N VAL A 265 21.68 5.34 -6.19
CA VAL A 265 21.41 4.22 -5.27
C VAL A 265 21.25 4.69 -3.82
N GLU A 266 22.16 5.51 -3.34
CA GLU A 266 22.14 5.94 -1.93
C GLU A 266 20.98 6.89 -1.63
N GLU A 267 20.64 7.76 -2.58
CA GLU A 267 19.49 8.64 -2.44
C GLU A 267 18.18 7.85 -2.48
N ALA A 268 18.09 6.85 -3.33
CA ALA A 268 16.93 5.95 -3.39
C ALA A 268 16.76 5.15 -2.08
N ARG A 269 17.85 4.67 -1.46
CA ARG A 269 17.81 3.99 -0.15
C ARG A 269 17.23 4.87 0.95
N LYS A 270 17.55 6.16 0.96
CA LYS A 270 17.05 7.11 1.96
C LYS A 270 15.53 7.34 1.85
N VAL A 271 14.95 7.15 0.66
CA VAL A 271 13.51 7.39 0.43
C VAL A 271 12.61 6.61 1.38
N PRO A 272 12.61 5.26 1.42
CA PRO A 272 11.77 4.51 2.34
C PRO A 272 12.16 4.70 3.81
N ILE A 273 13.43 4.97 4.13
CA ILE A 273 13.87 5.21 5.51
C ILE A 273 13.31 6.53 6.04
N LEU A 274 13.43 7.62 5.28
CA LEU A 274 12.86 8.92 5.65
C LEU A 274 11.33 8.86 5.72
N ALA A 275 10.70 8.17 4.79
CA ALA A 275 9.26 7.91 4.84
C ALA A 275 8.86 7.10 6.07
N GLY A 276 9.69 6.18 6.55
CA GLY A 276 9.48 5.40 7.76
C GLY A 276 9.33 6.27 9.03
N PHE A 277 10.16 7.31 9.17
CA PHE A 277 9.97 8.28 10.26
C PHE A 277 8.62 9.02 10.16
N GLY A 278 8.21 9.41 8.95
CA GLY A 278 6.88 9.99 8.73
C GLY A 278 5.76 9.00 9.07
N LYS A 279 5.95 7.71 8.78
CA LYS A 279 4.97 6.67 9.13
C LYS A 279 4.80 6.50 10.64
N LEU A 280 5.83 6.68 11.44
CA LEU A 280 5.68 6.69 12.90
C LEU A 280 4.71 7.79 13.36
N ALA A 281 4.83 9.00 12.82
CA ALA A 281 3.92 10.11 13.16
C ALA A 281 2.49 9.85 12.68
N ILE A 282 2.32 9.33 11.46
CA ILE A 282 1.01 8.99 10.89
C ILE A 282 0.31 7.90 11.70
N ALA A 283 1.05 6.90 12.22
CA ALA A 283 0.50 5.85 13.06
C ALA A 283 -0.29 6.45 14.24
N PHE A 284 0.30 7.42 14.94
CA PHE A 284 -0.38 8.10 16.04
C PHE A 284 -1.55 8.97 15.57
N LEU A 285 -1.38 9.65 14.42
CA LEU A 285 -2.40 10.56 13.87
C LEU A 285 -3.70 9.82 13.55
N ILE A 286 -3.64 8.55 13.16
CA ILE A 286 -4.78 7.76 12.68
C ILE A 286 -5.24 6.74 13.72
N VAL A 287 -4.32 5.94 14.26
CA VAL A 287 -4.67 4.82 15.14
C VAL A 287 -5.23 5.31 16.47
N LEU A 288 -4.69 6.38 17.02
CA LEU A 288 -5.13 6.81 18.34
C LEU A 288 -6.55 7.42 18.35
N PRO A 289 -6.95 8.28 17.40
CA PRO A 289 -8.36 8.66 17.27
C PRO A 289 -9.26 7.45 17.00
N GLY A 290 -8.83 6.52 16.10
CA GLY A 290 -9.58 5.30 15.81
C GLY A 290 -9.82 4.43 17.04
N ALA A 291 -8.81 4.23 17.89
CA ALA A 291 -8.93 3.45 19.12
C ALA A 291 -9.84 4.13 20.17
N ALA A 292 -9.94 5.46 20.16
CA ALA A 292 -10.85 6.21 21.01
C ALA A 292 -12.32 6.20 20.50
N ALA A 293 -12.54 5.86 19.23
CA ALA A 293 -13.83 5.95 18.59
C ALA A 293 -14.97 5.17 19.29
N PRO A 294 -14.78 3.89 19.72
CA PRO A 294 -15.86 3.13 20.35
C PRO A 294 -16.41 3.78 21.62
N MET A 295 -15.60 4.60 22.29
CA MET A 295 -16.00 5.29 23.51
C MET A 295 -16.59 6.67 23.21
N LEU A 296 -16.02 7.41 22.27
CA LEU A 296 -16.52 8.73 21.86
C LEU A 296 -17.87 8.65 21.17
N LEU A 297 -18.09 7.60 20.36
CA LEU A 297 -19.34 7.37 19.64
C LEU A 297 -20.45 6.78 20.55
N HIS A 298 -20.20 6.49 21.86
CA HIS A 298 -21.18 6.06 22.87
C HIS A 298 -22.11 4.92 22.40
N GLY A 299 -21.57 3.91 21.71
CA GLY A 299 -22.37 2.80 21.19
C GLY A 299 -23.28 3.16 20.01
N ALA A 300 -23.21 4.40 19.50
CA ALA A 300 -23.74 4.70 18.18
C ALA A 300 -22.85 3.94 17.19
N HIS A 301 -23.28 2.71 16.86
CA HIS A 301 -22.57 1.89 15.90
C HIS A 301 -22.55 2.67 14.58
N ALA A 302 -21.34 3.01 14.11
CA ALA A 302 -21.15 3.19 12.69
C ALA A 302 -21.69 1.92 12.02
N ALA A 303 -22.44 2.03 10.95
CA ALA A 303 -23.01 0.87 10.27
C ALA A 303 -21.92 -0.11 9.83
N SER A 304 -20.69 0.39 9.65
CA SER A 304 -19.48 -0.33 9.33
C SER A 304 -18.28 0.28 10.09
N HIS A 305 -17.29 -0.53 10.43
CA HIS A 305 -16.03 -0.03 11.00
C HIS A 305 -15.30 0.95 10.08
N ASP A 306 -15.51 0.86 8.77
CA ASP A 306 -14.95 1.77 7.77
C ASP A 306 -15.48 3.20 7.90
N GLU A 307 -16.61 3.39 8.60
CA GLU A 307 -17.18 4.71 8.89
C GLU A 307 -16.57 5.39 10.13
N THR A 308 -15.68 4.72 10.86
CA THR A 308 -15.07 5.22 12.11
C THR A 308 -14.47 6.61 11.95
N MET A 309 -13.61 6.82 10.97
CA MET A 309 -12.94 8.11 10.78
C MET A 309 -13.91 9.22 10.34
N PRO A 310 -14.77 9.03 9.33
CA PRO A 310 -15.80 10.00 8.98
C PRO A 310 -16.74 10.35 10.13
N ALA A 311 -17.16 9.36 10.92
CA ALA A 311 -18.05 9.55 12.06
C ALA A 311 -17.38 10.38 13.18
N LEU A 312 -16.10 10.10 13.50
CA LEU A 312 -15.33 10.88 14.47
C LEU A 312 -15.19 12.34 14.04
N LEU A 313 -14.87 12.59 12.77
CA LEU A 313 -14.78 13.95 12.24
C LEU A 313 -16.11 14.69 12.37
N SER A 314 -17.22 14.02 12.05
CA SER A 314 -18.56 14.59 12.15
C SER A 314 -19.00 14.85 13.60
N LEU A 315 -18.46 14.10 14.57
CA LEU A 315 -18.74 14.29 15.99
C LEU A 315 -17.90 15.40 16.60
N VAL A 316 -16.61 15.43 16.28
CA VAL A 316 -15.62 16.28 16.97
C VAL A 316 -15.50 17.65 16.32
N TYR A 317 -15.71 17.75 15.00
CA TYR A 317 -15.52 19.00 14.26
C TYR A 317 -16.82 19.80 14.17
N GLY A 318 -16.69 21.12 14.39
CA GLY A 318 -17.76 22.04 14.03
C GLY A 318 -17.94 22.12 12.50
N PRO A 319 -19.08 22.71 12.02
CA PRO A 319 -19.46 22.69 10.60
C PRO A 319 -18.43 23.23 9.61
N THR A 320 -17.57 24.15 10.04
CA THR A 320 -16.51 24.73 9.18
C THR A 320 -15.26 23.85 9.17
N LEU A 321 -14.80 23.38 10.33
CA LEU A 321 -13.62 22.52 10.45
C LEU A 321 -13.87 21.14 9.83
N LEU A 322 -15.12 20.69 9.84
CA LEU A 322 -15.54 19.45 9.16
C LEU A 322 -15.19 19.49 7.68
N GLY A 323 -15.29 20.64 7.00
CA GLY A 323 -14.86 20.79 5.62
C GLY A 323 -13.38 20.49 5.40
N LEU A 324 -12.51 20.91 6.33
CA LEU A 324 -11.07 20.57 6.31
C LEU A 324 -10.84 19.08 6.56
N GLY A 325 -11.56 18.48 7.51
CA GLY A 325 -11.51 17.03 7.75
C GLY A 325 -11.92 16.22 6.54
N VAL A 326 -13.01 16.60 5.86
CA VAL A 326 -13.48 15.95 4.62
C VAL A 326 -12.46 16.13 3.50
N ALA A 327 -11.89 17.33 3.33
CA ALA A 327 -10.84 17.57 2.36
C ALA A 327 -9.60 16.69 2.65
N ALA A 328 -9.27 16.46 3.91
CA ALA A 328 -8.18 15.57 4.31
C ALA A 328 -8.47 14.10 3.94
N LEU A 329 -9.66 13.59 4.25
CA LEU A 329 -10.05 12.24 3.85
C LEU A 329 -10.00 12.08 2.32
N LEU A 330 -10.65 12.98 1.58
CA LEU A 330 -10.64 12.96 0.12
C LEU A 330 -9.21 13.05 -0.43
N SER A 331 -8.34 13.87 0.18
CA SER A 331 -6.94 14.01 -0.23
C SER A 331 -6.18 12.68 -0.19
N GLY A 332 -6.18 12.00 0.94
CA GLY A 332 -5.48 10.73 1.09
C GLY A 332 -6.04 9.65 0.16
N LEU A 333 -7.37 9.51 0.12
CA LEU A 333 -8.05 8.51 -0.71
C LEU A 333 -7.82 8.74 -2.21
N MET A 334 -7.94 9.99 -2.67
CA MET A 334 -7.72 10.35 -4.08
C MET A 334 -6.24 10.22 -4.47
N ALA A 335 -5.29 10.48 -3.56
CA ALA A 335 -3.86 10.26 -3.82
C ALA A 335 -3.54 8.78 -4.05
N GLY A 336 -4.07 7.89 -3.21
CA GLY A 336 -3.96 6.45 -3.36
C GLY A 336 -4.60 5.95 -4.66
N PHE A 337 -5.82 6.39 -4.96
CA PHE A 337 -6.52 6.04 -6.19
C PHE A 337 -5.73 6.45 -7.44
N ALA A 338 -5.30 7.71 -7.51
CA ALA A 338 -4.53 8.24 -8.64
C ALA A 338 -3.19 7.54 -8.83
N GLY A 339 -2.49 7.27 -7.73
CA GLY A 339 -1.23 6.54 -7.76
C GLY A 339 -1.37 5.13 -8.32
N ASN A 340 -2.40 4.40 -7.88
CA ASN A 340 -2.69 3.05 -8.37
C ASN A 340 -3.15 3.04 -9.83
N ALA A 341 -4.00 4.00 -10.25
CA ALA A 341 -4.43 4.11 -11.64
C ALA A 341 -3.26 4.43 -12.59
N ALA A 342 -2.33 5.29 -12.16
CA ALA A 342 -1.12 5.58 -12.92
C ALA A 342 -0.16 4.38 -12.95
N GLY A 343 -0.04 3.63 -11.84
CA GLY A 343 0.74 2.40 -11.75
C GLY A 343 0.20 1.30 -12.65
N PHE A 344 -1.12 1.10 -12.67
CA PHE A 344 -1.78 0.19 -13.60
C PHE A 344 -1.47 0.54 -15.06
N ALA A 345 -1.58 1.83 -15.42
CA ALA A 345 -1.29 2.29 -16.77
C ALA A 345 0.17 2.09 -17.15
N ALA A 346 1.10 2.29 -16.23
CA ALA A 346 2.51 2.02 -16.45
C ALA A 346 2.79 0.51 -16.61
N ALA A 347 2.24 -0.34 -15.73
CA ALA A 347 2.39 -1.79 -15.80
C ALA A 347 1.85 -2.34 -17.12
N TRP A 348 0.63 -1.95 -17.53
CA TRP A 348 0.08 -2.34 -18.82
C TRP A 348 0.95 -1.86 -19.99
N THR A 349 1.23 -0.56 -20.03
CA THR A 349 1.84 0.06 -21.22
C THR A 349 3.30 -0.33 -21.39
N GLN A 350 4.09 -0.34 -20.30
CA GLN A 350 5.53 -0.57 -20.38
C GLN A 350 5.89 -2.06 -20.30
N GLU A 351 5.16 -2.83 -19.47
CA GLU A 351 5.56 -4.21 -19.22
C GLU A 351 4.89 -5.23 -20.13
N ILE A 352 3.70 -4.91 -20.66
CA ILE A 352 2.95 -5.81 -21.54
C ILE A 352 2.86 -5.24 -22.96
N TYR A 353 2.26 -4.07 -23.13
CA TYR A 353 1.91 -3.56 -24.44
C TYR A 353 3.14 -3.23 -25.30
N ARG A 354 4.09 -2.47 -24.76
CA ARG A 354 5.33 -2.07 -25.45
C ARG A 354 6.23 -3.26 -25.73
N VAL A 355 6.31 -4.23 -24.83
CA VAL A 355 7.25 -5.35 -24.94
C VAL A 355 6.73 -6.47 -25.83
N ARG A 356 5.41 -6.77 -25.79
CA ARG A 356 4.85 -7.95 -26.43
C ARG A 356 3.85 -7.70 -27.54
N ILE A 357 3.08 -6.61 -27.47
CA ILE A 357 1.95 -6.40 -28.39
C ILE A 357 2.36 -5.48 -29.54
N ARG A 358 2.95 -4.35 -29.22
CA ARG A 358 3.35 -3.33 -30.20
C ARG A 358 4.68 -2.70 -29.82
N PRO A 359 5.82 -3.38 -30.05
CA PRO A 359 7.14 -2.77 -29.93
C PRO A 359 7.31 -1.71 -31.02
N ASP A 360 8.26 -0.81 -30.85
CA ASP A 360 8.74 0.17 -31.85
C ASP A 360 7.67 1.15 -32.37
N ARG A 361 6.74 1.55 -31.50
CA ARG A 361 5.81 2.63 -31.79
C ARG A 361 6.31 3.98 -31.25
N PRO A 362 5.85 5.11 -31.86
CA PRO A 362 6.19 6.43 -31.36
C PRO A 362 5.75 6.62 -29.91
N GLU A 363 6.49 7.43 -29.15
CA GLU A 363 6.19 7.71 -27.73
C GLU A 363 4.76 8.24 -27.49
N GLN A 364 4.24 9.04 -28.43
CA GLN A 364 2.85 9.53 -28.39
C GLN A 364 1.81 8.40 -28.42
N HIS A 365 2.11 7.28 -29.10
CA HIS A 365 1.25 6.10 -29.12
C HIS A 365 1.18 5.45 -27.74
N TYR A 366 2.30 5.33 -27.04
CA TYR A 366 2.33 4.77 -25.69
C TYR A 366 1.66 5.69 -24.66
N ILE A 367 1.77 7.02 -24.79
CA ILE A 367 1.03 7.97 -23.96
C ILE A 367 -0.49 7.79 -24.14
N ARG A 368 -0.95 7.63 -25.40
CA ARG A 368 -2.36 7.38 -25.71
C ARG A 368 -2.83 6.05 -25.12
N MET A 369 -2.03 5.00 -25.26
CA MET A 369 -2.32 3.68 -24.67
C MET A 369 -2.35 3.75 -23.14
N GLY A 370 -1.44 4.48 -22.50
CA GLY A 370 -1.45 4.72 -21.07
C GLY A 370 -2.74 5.40 -20.59
N ARG A 371 -3.26 6.37 -21.34
CA ARG A 371 -4.56 7.01 -21.05
C ARG A 371 -5.72 6.02 -21.11
N TRP A 372 -5.76 5.16 -22.14
CA TRP A 372 -6.75 4.09 -22.22
C TRP A 372 -6.63 3.10 -21.07
N ALA A 373 -5.40 2.76 -20.68
CA ALA A 373 -5.17 1.89 -19.53
C ALA A 373 -5.64 2.51 -18.22
N VAL A 374 -5.52 3.83 -18.03
CA VAL A 374 -6.13 4.52 -16.88
C VAL A 374 -7.64 4.32 -16.88
N VAL A 375 -8.33 4.52 -18.00
CA VAL A 375 -9.79 4.31 -18.11
C VAL A 375 -10.14 2.84 -17.79
N MET A 376 -9.38 1.88 -18.29
CA MET A 376 -9.56 0.46 -17.99
C MET A 376 -9.38 0.18 -16.49
N CYS A 377 -8.38 0.78 -15.85
CA CYS A 377 -8.19 0.68 -14.40
C CYS A 377 -9.43 1.16 -13.63
N PHE A 378 -10.07 2.24 -14.06
CA PHE A 378 -11.29 2.74 -13.40
C PHE A 378 -12.45 1.73 -13.46
N LEU A 379 -12.62 1.07 -14.59
CA LEU A 379 -13.65 0.03 -14.71
C LEU A 379 -13.36 -1.16 -13.78
N LEU A 380 -12.10 -1.62 -13.75
CA LEU A 380 -11.67 -2.69 -12.86
C LEU A 380 -11.72 -2.27 -11.38
N ALA A 381 -11.41 -1.02 -11.07
CA ALA A 381 -11.55 -0.46 -9.73
C ALA A 381 -13.01 -0.44 -9.27
N GLY A 382 -13.97 -0.17 -10.17
CA GLY A 382 -15.40 -0.30 -9.87
C GLY A 382 -15.78 -1.72 -9.47
N LEU A 383 -15.30 -2.73 -10.19
CA LEU A 383 -15.48 -4.13 -9.84
C LEU A 383 -14.81 -4.47 -8.49
N ALA A 384 -13.59 -4.01 -8.28
CA ALA A 384 -12.86 -4.24 -7.02
C ALA A 384 -13.53 -3.53 -5.83
N ALA A 385 -14.11 -2.34 -6.01
CA ALA A 385 -14.92 -1.66 -5.01
C ALA A 385 -16.19 -2.45 -4.64
N TYR A 386 -16.85 -3.04 -5.64
CA TYR A 386 -17.99 -3.93 -5.40
C TYR A 386 -17.57 -5.18 -4.62
N LEU A 387 -16.43 -5.78 -4.93
CA LEU A 387 -15.89 -6.92 -4.19
C LEU A 387 -15.51 -6.52 -2.75
N ALA A 388 -14.88 -5.36 -2.55
CA ALA A 388 -14.54 -4.85 -1.22
C ALA A 388 -15.78 -4.69 -0.32
N ALA A 389 -16.91 -4.27 -0.90
CA ALA A 389 -18.19 -4.15 -0.20
C ALA A 389 -18.76 -5.48 0.31
N GLN A 390 -18.25 -6.64 -0.12
CA GLN A 390 -18.66 -7.96 0.36
C GLN A 390 -17.90 -8.41 1.62
N PHE A 391 -16.89 -7.65 2.06
CA PHE A 391 -16.13 -7.91 3.27
C PHE A 391 -16.67 -7.09 4.44
N ARG A 392 -16.35 -7.51 5.64
CA ARG A 392 -16.78 -6.84 6.87
C ARG A 392 -16.17 -5.45 7.00
N ASP A 393 -14.92 -5.31 6.58
CA ASP A 393 -14.19 -4.05 6.51
C ASP A 393 -13.17 -4.05 5.36
N LEU A 394 -12.74 -2.86 4.98
CA LEU A 394 -11.83 -2.63 3.88
C LEU A 394 -10.46 -3.31 4.07
N MET A 395 -10.01 -3.41 5.34
CA MET A 395 -8.70 -3.97 5.64
C MET A 395 -8.67 -5.49 5.42
N GLU A 396 -9.76 -6.20 5.74
CA GLU A 396 -9.87 -7.63 5.44
C GLU A 396 -9.71 -7.91 3.94
N PHE A 397 -10.39 -7.13 3.09
CA PHE A 397 -10.24 -7.23 1.64
C PHE A 397 -8.80 -6.97 1.17
N LEU A 398 -8.19 -5.89 1.65
CA LEU A 398 -6.84 -5.50 1.25
C LEU A 398 -5.79 -6.53 1.69
N GLN A 399 -5.89 -7.01 2.92
CA GLN A 399 -4.96 -8.03 3.43
C GLN A 399 -5.11 -9.35 2.68
N LEU A 400 -6.32 -9.73 2.28
CA LEU A 400 -6.53 -10.91 1.44
C LEU A 400 -5.84 -10.75 0.07
N VAL A 401 -6.01 -9.61 -0.61
CA VAL A 401 -5.34 -9.33 -1.89
C VAL A 401 -3.82 -9.45 -1.76
N LEU A 402 -3.25 -8.87 -0.70
CA LEU A 402 -1.81 -8.94 -0.43
C LEU A 402 -1.36 -10.39 -0.17
N SER A 403 -2.14 -11.14 0.60
CA SER A 403 -1.83 -12.53 0.94
C SER A 403 -1.89 -13.46 -0.27
N LEU A 404 -2.85 -13.24 -1.18
CA LEU A 404 -3.03 -14.08 -2.36
C LEU A 404 -1.98 -13.81 -3.44
N PHE A 405 -1.68 -12.54 -3.72
CA PHE A 405 -0.91 -12.16 -4.90
C PHE A 405 0.52 -11.73 -4.57
N TYR A 406 0.72 -10.95 -3.51
CA TYR A 406 2.04 -10.40 -3.21
C TYR A 406 2.91 -11.37 -2.40
N ALA A 407 2.32 -12.18 -1.52
CA ALA A 407 3.09 -13.13 -0.72
C ALA A 407 3.83 -14.18 -1.58
N PRO A 408 3.19 -14.86 -2.58
CA PRO A 408 3.89 -15.74 -3.51
C PRO A 408 4.95 -15.02 -4.35
N LEU A 409 4.70 -13.76 -4.70
CA LEU A 409 5.63 -12.97 -5.49
C LEU A 409 6.90 -12.64 -4.71
N LEU A 410 6.79 -12.31 -3.42
CA LEU A 410 7.94 -12.12 -2.54
C LEU A 410 8.82 -13.38 -2.52
N ALA A 411 8.22 -14.56 -2.42
CA ALA A 411 8.95 -15.82 -2.42
C ALA A 411 9.79 -15.98 -3.70
N ALA A 412 9.22 -15.65 -4.87
CA ALA A 412 9.95 -15.69 -6.13
C ALA A 412 11.09 -14.66 -6.18
N VAL A 413 10.86 -13.44 -5.68
CA VAL A 413 11.90 -12.39 -5.59
C VAL A 413 13.05 -12.86 -4.71
N LEU A 414 12.76 -13.36 -3.50
CA LEU A 414 13.79 -13.86 -2.58
C LEU A 414 14.53 -15.08 -3.14
N ALA A 415 13.82 -16.02 -3.77
CA ALA A 415 14.45 -17.15 -4.46
C ALA A 415 15.39 -16.65 -5.57
N GLY A 416 14.97 -15.65 -6.35
CA GLY A 416 15.80 -15.01 -7.38
C GLY A 416 17.05 -14.32 -6.83
N MET A 417 16.95 -13.72 -5.65
CA MET A 417 18.05 -13.02 -4.98
C MET A 417 19.08 -13.97 -4.36
N PHE A 418 18.61 -15.00 -3.67
CA PHE A 418 19.47 -15.85 -2.84
C PHE A 418 19.82 -17.20 -3.48
N ARG A 419 19.13 -17.64 -4.53
CA ARG A 419 19.34 -18.93 -5.19
C ARG A 419 19.85 -18.76 -6.63
N LYS A 420 21.16 -18.93 -6.86
CA LYS A 420 21.74 -18.83 -8.21
C LYS A 420 21.09 -19.79 -9.23
N GLN A 421 20.65 -20.95 -8.78
CA GLN A 421 20.11 -22.05 -9.62
C GLN A 421 18.58 -21.95 -9.83
N ALA A 422 17.88 -20.94 -9.30
CA ALA A 422 16.45 -20.78 -9.49
C ALA A 422 16.10 -20.54 -10.97
N ARG A 423 15.18 -21.36 -11.52
CA ARG A 423 14.79 -21.36 -12.94
C ARG A 423 13.46 -20.66 -13.16
N GLU A 424 13.22 -20.23 -14.40
CA GLU A 424 11.96 -19.63 -14.81
C GLU A 424 10.74 -20.52 -14.47
N ARG A 425 10.84 -21.82 -14.76
CA ARG A 425 9.73 -22.78 -14.52
C ARG A 425 9.40 -22.91 -13.03
N ASP A 426 10.42 -22.95 -12.19
CA ASP A 426 10.25 -23.12 -10.75
C ASP A 426 9.67 -21.86 -10.12
N ALA A 427 10.09 -20.67 -10.56
CA ALA A 427 9.52 -19.39 -10.14
C ALA A 427 8.04 -19.26 -10.57
N LEU A 428 7.72 -19.59 -11.83
CA LEU A 428 6.33 -19.59 -12.31
C LEU A 428 5.45 -20.56 -11.53
N ALA A 429 5.90 -21.81 -11.39
CA ALA A 429 5.16 -22.84 -10.65
C ALA A 429 4.99 -22.43 -9.19
N GLY A 430 6.03 -21.86 -8.57
CA GLY A 430 5.98 -21.36 -7.20
C GLY A 430 4.92 -20.29 -7.03
N ILE A 431 4.92 -19.24 -7.86
CA ILE A 431 3.91 -18.17 -7.79
C ILE A 431 2.51 -18.74 -7.99
N LEU A 432 2.28 -19.54 -9.04
CA LEU A 432 0.95 -20.08 -9.34
C LEU A 432 0.44 -21.01 -8.22
N LEU A 433 1.27 -21.92 -7.72
CA LEU A 433 0.90 -22.81 -6.63
C LEU A 433 0.67 -22.04 -5.31
N GLY A 434 1.47 -21.01 -5.03
CA GLY A 434 1.23 -20.13 -3.89
C GLY A 434 -0.12 -19.43 -3.96
N VAL A 435 -0.46 -18.84 -5.12
CA VAL A 435 -1.78 -18.22 -5.34
C VAL A 435 -2.91 -19.24 -5.18
N MET A 436 -2.77 -20.42 -5.79
CA MET A 436 -3.78 -21.48 -5.68
C MET A 436 -3.95 -21.96 -4.23
N THR A 437 -2.85 -22.09 -3.48
CA THR A 437 -2.89 -22.40 -2.04
C THR A 437 -3.69 -21.36 -1.28
N GLY A 438 -3.43 -20.09 -1.53
CA GLY A 438 -4.16 -19.00 -0.87
C GLY A 438 -5.66 -19.02 -1.20
N ILE A 439 -6.02 -19.18 -2.47
CA ILE A 439 -7.43 -19.28 -2.91
C ILE A 439 -8.12 -20.48 -2.26
N THR A 440 -7.47 -21.64 -2.21
CA THR A 440 -8.03 -22.84 -1.59
C THR A 440 -8.25 -22.65 -0.09
N LEU A 441 -7.28 -22.04 0.61
CA LEU A 441 -7.41 -21.75 2.04
C LEU A 441 -8.54 -20.76 2.33
N GLU A 442 -8.64 -19.69 1.55
CA GLU A 442 -9.74 -18.73 1.69
C GLU A 442 -11.11 -19.41 1.44
N ALA A 443 -11.20 -20.27 0.44
CA ALA A 443 -12.41 -21.06 0.20
C ALA A 443 -12.74 -21.97 1.38
N CYS A 444 -11.76 -22.66 1.97
CA CYS A 444 -11.93 -23.49 3.16
C CYS A 444 -12.41 -22.65 4.37
N VAL A 445 -11.89 -21.44 4.55
CA VAL A 445 -12.33 -20.53 5.61
C VAL A 445 -13.78 -20.10 5.40
N ARG A 446 -14.14 -19.68 4.18
CA ARG A 446 -15.52 -19.25 3.85
C ARG A 446 -16.54 -20.38 3.95
N LEU A 447 -16.14 -21.59 3.60
CA LEU A 447 -16.98 -22.79 3.74
C LEU A 447 -17.07 -23.31 5.19
N GLY A 448 -16.32 -22.70 6.13
CA GLY A 448 -16.31 -23.10 7.54
C GLY A 448 -15.53 -24.38 7.83
N ALA A 449 -14.79 -24.91 6.85
CA ALA A 449 -13.93 -26.09 7.03
C ALA A 449 -12.72 -25.81 7.95
N ILE A 450 -12.23 -24.58 7.93
CA ILE A 450 -11.18 -24.08 8.82
C ILE A 450 -11.72 -22.81 9.49
N ARG A 451 -11.55 -22.71 10.81
CA ARG A 451 -12.01 -21.55 11.58
C ARG A 451 -10.83 -20.88 12.28
N PHE A 452 -10.73 -19.57 12.11
CA PHE A 452 -9.82 -18.70 12.83
C PHE A 452 -10.61 -17.77 13.75
N GLY A 453 -9.96 -17.16 14.74
CA GLY A 453 -10.60 -16.20 15.64
C GLY A 453 -11.14 -14.96 14.92
N SER A 454 -10.51 -14.56 13.81
CA SER A 454 -10.96 -13.45 12.94
C SER A 454 -10.54 -13.70 11.50
N GLN A 455 -11.21 -13.03 10.54
CA GLN A 455 -10.80 -13.07 9.13
C GLN A 455 -9.39 -12.45 8.94
N MET A 456 -9.04 -11.47 9.77
CA MET A 456 -7.70 -10.88 9.74
C MET A 456 -6.61 -11.92 10.08
N ASN A 457 -6.82 -12.73 11.11
CA ASN A 457 -5.91 -13.83 11.45
C ASN A 457 -5.86 -14.86 10.32
N ALA A 458 -7.01 -15.21 9.71
CA ALA A 458 -7.04 -16.08 8.54
C ALA A 458 -6.13 -15.55 7.41
N ASN A 459 -6.22 -14.27 7.09
CA ASN A 459 -5.39 -13.64 6.06
C ASN A 459 -3.89 -13.73 6.37
N PHE A 460 -3.49 -13.63 7.63
CA PHE A 460 -2.08 -13.80 8.03
C PHE A 460 -1.58 -15.23 7.78
N TYR A 461 -2.37 -16.23 8.11
CA TYR A 461 -2.00 -17.63 7.86
C TYR A 461 -2.07 -18.00 6.38
N ILE A 462 -3.00 -17.46 5.63
CA ILE A 462 -3.06 -17.57 4.16
C ILE A 462 -1.76 -17.03 3.55
N ALA A 463 -1.29 -15.87 4.01
CA ALA A 463 -0.03 -15.29 3.53
C ALA A 463 1.16 -16.20 3.84
N ILE A 464 1.27 -16.71 5.09
CA ILE A 464 2.37 -17.59 5.50
C ILE A 464 2.40 -18.85 4.62
N LEU A 465 1.26 -19.49 4.42
CA LEU A 465 1.19 -20.75 3.67
C LEU A 465 1.41 -20.54 2.18
N SER A 466 0.81 -19.49 1.59
CA SER A 466 1.02 -19.10 0.19
C SER A 466 2.49 -18.80 -0.09
N PHE A 467 3.13 -18.02 0.78
CA PHE A 467 4.57 -17.74 0.70
C PHE A 467 5.41 -19.00 0.84
N SER A 468 5.12 -19.85 1.83
CA SER A 468 5.90 -21.04 2.12
C SER A 468 5.86 -22.05 0.97
N VAL A 469 4.67 -22.32 0.42
CA VAL A 469 4.51 -23.19 -0.75
C VAL A 469 5.25 -22.61 -1.94
N SER A 470 5.08 -21.31 -2.22
CA SER A 470 5.78 -20.65 -3.31
C SER A 470 7.29 -20.72 -3.13
N MET A 471 7.81 -20.48 -1.93
CA MET A 471 9.25 -20.52 -1.65
C MET A 471 9.83 -21.93 -1.78
N LEU A 472 9.13 -22.94 -1.28
CA LEU A 472 9.53 -24.34 -1.42
C LEU A 472 9.64 -24.76 -2.89
N VAL A 473 8.68 -24.38 -3.71
CA VAL A 473 8.66 -24.72 -5.14
C VAL A 473 9.70 -23.91 -5.91
N ALA A 474 9.76 -22.60 -5.73
CA ALA A 474 10.71 -21.72 -6.42
C ALA A 474 12.16 -22.00 -6.05
N SER A 475 12.41 -22.63 -4.90
CA SER A 475 13.76 -22.98 -4.45
C SER A 475 14.17 -24.42 -4.73
N ARG A 476 13.35 -25.22 -5.46
CA ARG A 476 13.71 -26.60 -5.82
C ARG A 476 14.96 -26.63 -6.69
N VAL A 477 15.89 -27.51 -6.32
CA VAL A 477 17.10 -27.81 -7.09
C VAL A 477 16.95 -29.21 -7.65
N ASP A 478 16.81 -29.31 -8.96
CA ASP A 478 16.82 -30.61 -9.63
C ASP A 478 18.25 -31.14 -9.68
N SER A 479 18.56 -32.15 -8.91
CA SER A 479 19.86 -32.80 -8.85
C SER A 479 20.27 -33.46 -10.18
N ARG A 480 19.32 -33.75 -11.08
CA ARG A 480 19.55 -34.43 -12.36
C ARG A 480 20.11 -33.53 -13.46
N THR A 481 20.15 -32.21 -13.28
CA THR A 481 20.56 -31.28 -14.35
C THR A 481 21.88 -30.57 -14.07
N ARG A 482 22.82 -31.22 -13.38
CA ARG A 482 24.22 -30.72 -13.23
C ARG A 482 25.01 -30.72 -14.56
N GLN A 483 24.52 -31.38 -15.59
CA GLN A 483 25.16 -31.45 -16.89
C GLN A 483 24.21 -30.97 -17.99
N GLY A 484 24.43 -29.77 -18.49
CA GLY A 484 23.86 -29.31 -19.76
C GLY A 484 22.68 -28.35 -19.68
N SER A 485 22.89 -27.14 -19.26
CA SER A 485 22.11 -25.99 -19.76
C SER A 485 22.96 -24.71 -19.68
N ALA A 486 23.70 -24.49 -20.71
CA ALA A 486 24.38 -23.25 -21.04
C ALA A 486 23.38 -22.23 -21.61
N ALA A 487 22.41 -21.82 -20.83
CA ALA A 487 21.58 -20.66 -21.11
C ALA A 487 21.22 -19.99 -19.76
N MET A 488 22.18 -19.93 -18.85
CA MET A 488 22.17 -18.89 -17.85
C MET A 488 22.54 -17.62 -18.61
N VAL A 489 21.58 -16.73 -18.79
CA VAL A 489 21.92 -15.32 -18.93
C VAL A 489 22.72 -15.01 -17.66
N GLU A 490 24.05 -15.04 -17.78
CA GLU A 490 24.90 -14.43 -16.78
C GLU A 490 24.46 -12.97 -16.74
N LEU A 491 23.54 -12.70 -15.80
CA LEU A 491 23.44 -11.33 -15.36
C LEU A 491 24.86 -10.96 -14.96
N PRO A 492 25.40 -9.84 -15.43
CA PRO A 492 26.62 -9.28 -14.91
C PRO A 492 26.36 -8.72 -13.49
N LEU A 493 25.71 -9.54 -12.68
CA LEU A 493 25.62 -9.37 -11.25
C LEU A 493 26.87 -10.09 -10.74
N GLU A 494 27.92 -9.34 -10.52
CA GLU A 494 28.95 -9.79 -9.59
C GLU A 494 28.24 -10.41 -8.39
N PRO A 495 28.70 -11.60 -7.92
CA PRO A 495 28.06 -12.26 -6.80
C PRO A 495 27.91 -11.23 -5.69
N MET A 496 26.69 -11.09 -5.13
CA MET A 496 26.39 -10.14 -4.07
C MET A 496 27.40 -10.34 -2.95
N THR A 497 28.51 -9.60 -3.01
CA THR A 497 29.41 -9.51 -1.88
C THR A 497 28.73 -8.65 -0.84
N VAL A 498 28.77 -9.06 0.42
CA VAL A 498 28.22 -8.29 1.55
C VAL A 498 28.76 -6.85 1.54
N SER A 499 29.98 -6.64 1.03
CA SER A 499 30.58 -5.32 0.82
C SER A 499 29.79 -4.45 -0.17
N SER A 500 29.13 -5.04 -1.16
CA SER A 500 28.38 -4.30 -2.18
C SER A 500 27.01 -3.78 -1.69
N LEU A 501 26.52 -4.31 -0.58
CA LEU A 501 25.28 -3.89 0.07
C LEU A 501 25.50 -2.88 1.21
N ARG A 502 26.76 -2.56 1.55
CA ARG A 502 27.03 -1.63 2.65
C ARG A 502 26.39 -0.27 2.38
N PRO A 503 25.46 0.19 3.23
CA PRO A 503 24.91 1.54 3.13
C PRO A 503 25.99 2.55 3.54
N THR A 504 25.82 3.81 3.14
CA THR A 504 26.60 4.91 3.74
C THR A 504 26.35 4.96 5.25
N PHE A 505 27.31 5.49 6.00
CA PHE A 505 27.20 5.62 7.45
C PHE A 505 25.86 6.30 7.85
N THR A 506 25.51 7.38 7.19
CA THR A 506 24.25 8.12 7.45
C THR A 506 23.00 7.25 7.23
N THR A 507 22.94 6.51 6.12
CA THR A 507 21.83 5.61 5.81
C THR A 507 21.73 4.48 6.84
N GLY A 508 22.87 3.92 7.25
CA GLY A 508 22.93 2.89 8.29
C GLY A 508 22.43 3.40 9.65
N VAL A 509 22.91 4.56 10.10
CA VAL A 509 22.49 5.19 11.36
C VAL A 509 21.00 5.48 11.36
N LEU A 510 20.46 6.08 10.30
CA LEU A 510 19.02 6.36 10.20
C LEU A 510 18.18 5.08 10.25
N SER A 511 18.63 4.00 9.62
CA SER A 511 17.94 2.70 9.67
C SER A 511 17.91 2.12 11.09
N VAL A 512 19.05 2.17 11.79
CA VAL A 512 19.15 1.69 13.19
C VAL A 512 18.28 2.52 14.11
N LEU A 513 18.30 3.84 13.99
CA LEU A 513 17.45 4.75 14.79
C LEU A 513 15.97 4.47 14.57
N LEU A 514 15.56 4.24 13.32
CA LEU A 514 14.17 3.95 12.98
C LEU A 514 13.71 2.61 13.58
N LEU A 515 14.52 1.55 13.47
CA LEU A 515 14.21 0.25 14.07
C LEU A 515 14.24 0.29 15.59
N ALA A 516 15.19 1.04 16.18
CA ALA A 516 15.27 1.23 17.62
C ALA A 516 14.03 1.97 18.16
N ALA A 517 13.53 2.97 17.43
CA ALA A 517 12.28 3.65 17.76
C ALA A 517 11.08 2.68 17.74
N CYS A 518 10.98 1.82 16.73
CA CYS A 518 9.93 0.78 16.68
C CYS A 518 10.03 -0.18 17.86
N LEU A 519 11.23 -0.64 18.20
CA LEU A 519 11.46 -1.53 19.34
C LEU A 519 11.09 -0.85 20.66
N ALA A 520 11.53 0.39 20.87
CA ALA A 520 11.20 1.16 22.07
C ALA A 520 9.69 1.35 22.23
N LEU A 521 8.98 1.66 21.15
CA LEU A 521 7.52 1.79 21.17
C LEU A 521 6.83 0.46 21.48
N ASN A 522 7.32 -0.66 20.96
CA ASN A 522 6.80 -1.98 21.31
C ASN A 522 7.03 -2.34 22.79
N LEU A 523 8.15 -1.91 23.39
CA LEU A 523 8.45 -2.13 24.80
C LEU A 523 7.60 -1.24 25.72
N VAL A 524 7.38 0.01 25.33
CA VAL A 524 6.56 0.97 26.12
C VAL A 524 5.10 0.55 26.18
N TRP A 525 4.57 -0.06 25.11
CA TRP A 525 3.18 -0.52 25.03
C TRP A 525 3.02 -2.05 25.15
N TRP A 526 3.99 -2.73 25.71
CA TRP A 526 3.98 -4.20 25.89
C TRP A 526 2.74 -4.74 26.57
#